data_796890dff8bd04f51a7257bd4074d38f
#
_entry.id   796890dff8bd04f51a7257bd4074d38f
#
_cell.length_a   1.000
_cell.length_b   1.000
_cell.length_c   1.000
_cell.angle_alpha   90.00
_cell.angle_beta   90.00
_cell.angle_gamma   90.00
#
_symmetry.space_group_name_H-M   'P 1'
#
loop_
_entity.id
_entity.type
_entity.pdbx_description
1 polymer ?
#
loop_
_entity_poly.entity_id
_entity_poly.type
_entity_poly.pdbx_seq_one_letter_code
_entity_poly.pdbx_strand_id
1 'polypeptide(L)'
;KLKDGVGVKATVGDIVGNDKKLKIVEIEAALLPRSMDDTDLSVINSNFAMEAKLNPVKDSLFTEPKESPYANIVAVRKGDENRPEIQKLMNALRSPEVKKFIEDKYKGAVVAAF
;
A
#
# COMPACT_ATOMS: atom_id res chain seq x y z
N LYS A 1 3.77 13.83 -15.03
CA LYS A 1 4.88 12.95 -15.46
C LYS A 1 6.00 13.04 -14.44
N LEU A 2 6.61 11.92 -14.09
CA LEU A 2 7.81 11.85 -13.23
C LEU A 2 9.07 11.93 -14.10
N LYS A 3 10.17 12.36 -13.47
CA LYS A 3 11.52 12.27 -14.02
C LYS A 3 11.88 10.81 -14.28
N ASP A 4 12.58 10.56 -15.37
CA ASP A 4 12.97 9.20 -15.74
C ASP A 4 13.97 8.59 -14.73
N GLY A 5 13.80 7.30 -14.44
CA GLY A 5 14.71 6.54 -13.56
C GLY A 5 14.49 6.69 -12.06
N VAL A 6 13.54 7.50 -11.57
CA VAL A 6 13.31 7.67 -10.13
C VAL A 6 12.58 6.47 -9.50
N GLY A 7 11.75 5.77 -10.27
CA GLY A 7 11.03 4.56 -9.82
C GLY A 7 10.28 4.79 -8.51
N VAL A 8 10.37 3.81 -7.60
CA VAL A 8 9.70 3.84 -6.29
C VAL A 8 10.26 4.86 -5.28
N LYS A 9 11.35 5.55 -5.63
CA LYS A 9 11.95 6.61 -4.81
C LYS A 9 11.47 8.00 -5.20
N ALA A 10 10.49 8.10 -6.11
CA ALA A 10 9.95 9.37 -6.57
C ALA A 10 9.39 10.19 -5.41
N THR A 11 9.64 11.48 -5.46
CA THR A 11 9.10 12.50 -4.57
C THR A 11 8.29 13.52 -5.35
N VAL A 12 7.59 14.43 -4.68
CA VAL A 12 6.89 15.53 -5.35
C VAL A 12 7.85 16.40 -6.18
N GLY A 13 9.12 16.53 -5.74
CA GLY A 13 10.17 17.25 -6.45
C GLY A 13 10.59 16.61 -7.78
N ASP A 14 10.25 15.35 -8.02
CA ASP A 14 10.55 14.62 -9.26
C ASP A 14 9.45 14.74 -10.33
N ILE A 15 8.44 15.56 -10.09
CA ILE A 15 7.35 15.81 -11.04
C ILE A 15 7.84 16.83 -12.07
N VAL A 16 8.03 16.38 -13.30
CA VAL A 16 8.50 17.21 -14.43
C VAL A 16 7.38 17.61 -15.40
N GLY A 17 6.20 17.00 -15.28
CA GLY A 17 5.03 17.35 -16.07
C GLY A 17 3.77 17.27 -15.21
N ASN A 18 3.06 18.38 -15.09
CA ASN A 18 1.83 18.53 -14.32
C ASN A 18 0.81 19.39 -15.10
N ASP A 19 0.40 18.90 -16.24
CA ASP A 19 -0.47 19.63 -17.18
C ASP A 19 -1.82 19.99 -16.55
N LYS A 20 -2.29 19.17 -15.62
CA LYS A 20 -3.52 19.40 -14.87
C LYS A 20 -3.35 20.33 -13.67
N LYS A 21 -2.14 20.83 -13.41
CA LYS A 21 -1.81 21.72 -12.30
C LYS A 21 -2.25 21.18 -10.93
N LEU A 22 -2.11 19.86 -10.73
CA LEU A 22 -2.44 19.23 -9.46
C LEU A 22 -1.58 19.80 -8.33
N LYS A 23 -2.20 20.18 -7.23
CA LYS A 23 -1.52 20.54 -5.99
C LYS A 23 -1.42 19.28 -5.14
N ILE A 24 -0.20 18.76 -4.97
CA ILE A 24 0.05 17.58 -4.14
C ILE A 24 0.42 18.02 -2.73
N VAL A 25 -0.28 17.47 -1.76
CA VAL A 25 -0.07 17.73 -0.33
C VAL A 25 0.28 16.40 0.34
N GLU A 26 1.45 16.35 0.95
CA GLU A 26 1.92 15.18 1.71
C GLU A 26 1.58 15.39 3.19
N ILE A 27 0.86 14.45 3.79
CA ILE A 27 0.49 14.45 5.20
C ILE A 27 0.67 13.07 5.81
N GLU A 28 0.69 12.99 7.12
CA GLU A 28 0.73 11.74 7.86
C GLU A 28 -0.43 10.81 7.46
N ALA A 29 -0.11 9.54 7.17
CA ALA A 29 -1.06 8.59 6.62
C ALA A 29 -2.33 8.40 7.48
N ALA A 30 -2.19 8.46 8.80
CA ALA A 30 -3.34 8.36 9.72
C ALA A 30 -4.32 9.55 9.64
N LEU A 31 -3.89 10.69 9.08
CA LEU A 31 -4.73 11.88 8.91
C LEU A 31 -5.45 11.92 7.57
N LEU A 32 -5.01 11.12 6.59
CA LEU A 32 -5.57 11.10 5.23
C LEU A 32 -7.09 10.92 5.18
N PRO A 33 -7.71 9.98 5.95
CA PRO A 33 -9.17 9.84 5.90
C PRO A 33 -9.93 11.08 6.38
N ARG A 34 -9.33 11.84 7.30
CA ARG A 34 -9.97 13.07 7.84
C ARG A 34 -9.84 14.28 6.91
N SER A 35 -8.86 14.25 6.01
CA SER A 35 -8.61 15.33 5.05
C SER A 35 -9.37 15.18 3.73
N MET A 36 -10.19 14.13 3.60
CA MET A 36 -10.89 13.86 2.33
C MET A 36 -11.82 14.99 1.92
N ASP A 37 -12.49 15.63 2.85
CA ASP A 37 -13.41 16.73 2.57
C ASP A 37 -12.69 18.02 2.11
N ASP A 38 -11.38 18.10 2.35
CA ASP A 38 -10.54 19.24 1.96
C ASP A 38 -9.77 19.01 0.65
N THR A 39 -9.99 17.85 -0.02
CA THR A 39 -9.21 17.43 -1.19
C THR A 39 -10.11 16.85 -2.28
N ASP A 40 -9.75 17.08 -3.55
CA ASP A 40 -10.45 16.49 -4.68
C ASP A 40 -10.14 14.99 -4.86
N LEU A 41 -8.98 14.54 -4.37
CA LEU A 41 -8.51 13.16 -4.44
C LEU A 41 -7.57 12.86 -3.28
N SER A 42 -7.77 11.74 -2.62
CA SER A 42 -6.88 11.23 -1.55
C SER A 42 -6.37 9.83 -1.88
N VAL A 43 -5.08 9.59 -1.61
CA VAL A 43 -4.45 8.25 -1.71
C VAL A 43 -4.26 7.74 -0.29
N ILE A 44 -5.04 6.73 0.11
CA ILE A 44 -5.16 6.26 1.48
C ILE A 44 -4.80 4.78 1.56
N ASN A 45 -3.91 4.40 2.48
CA ASN A 45 -3.61 2.99 2.74
C ASN A 45 -4.85 2.27 3.28
N SER A 46 -5.08 1.04 2.84
CA SER A 46 -6.30 0.28 3.13
C SER A 46 -6.58 0.12 4.63
N ASN A 47 -5.55 -0.03 5.47
CA ASN A 47 -5.73 -0.11 6.93
C ASN A 47 -6.38 1.16 7.51
N PHE A 48 -5.88 2.35 7.14
CA PHE A 48 -6.45 3.62 7.60
C PHE A 48 -7.84 3.89 7.02
N ALA A 49 -8.07 3.48 5.77
CA ALA A 49 -9.40 3.55 5.17
C ALA A 49 -10.41 2.70 5.97
N MET A 50 -10.07 1.45 6.29
CA MET A 50 -10.93 0.55 7.07
C MET A 50 -11.15 1.03 8.50
N GLU A 51 -10.15 1.59 9.17
CA GLU A 51 -10.29 2.21 10.50
C GLU A 51 -11.28 3.39 10.46
N ALA A 52 -11.29 4.15 9.38
CA ALA A 52 -12.25 5.22 9.12
C ALA A 52 -13.61 4.72 8.59
N LYS A 53 -13.87 3.40 8.60
CA LYS A 53 -15.09 2.74 8.11
C LYS A 53 -15.35 2.90 6.61
N LEU A 54 -14.33 3.26 5.84
CA LEU A 54 -14.38 3.23 4.38
C LEU A 54 -14.15 1.79 3.89
N ASN A 55 -14.78 1.45 2.79
CA ASN A 55 -14.57 0.17 2.14
C ASN A 55 -13.66 0.34 0.90
N PRO A 56 -12.40 -0.10 0.95
CA PRO A 56 -11.46 0.10 -0.17
C PRO A 56 -11.94 -0.47 -1.51
N VAL A 57 -12.83 -1.47 -1.50
CA VAL A 57 -13.37 -2.07 -2.74
C VAL A 57 -14.54 -1.27 -3.32
N LYS A 58 -15.38 -0.67 -2.46
CA LYS A 58 -16.62 -0.01 -2.89
C LYS A 58 -16.46 1.50 -3.01
N ASP A 59 -15.68 2.10 -2.12
CA ASP A 59 -15.59 3.54 -1.96
C ASP A 59 -14.39 4.14 -2.69
N SER A 60 -13.47 3.29 -3.22
CA SER A 60 -12.32 3.77 -3.99
C SER A 60 -12.61 3.85 -5.48
N LEU A 61 -11.98 4.80 -6.14
CA LEU A 61 -11.95 4.90 -7.60
C LEU A 61 -10.93 3.93 -8.22
N PHE A 62 -9.90 3.58 -7.45
CA PHE A 62 -8.81 2.70 -7.88
C PHE A 62 -8.13 2.09 -6.66
N THR A 63 -7.72 0.82 -6.78
CA THR A 63 -6.87 0.12 -5.80
C THR A 63 -5.63 -0.40 -6.48
N GLU A 64 -4.51 -0.43 -5.76
CA GLU A 64 -3.27 -1.01 -6.29
C GLU A 64 -3.44 -2.51 -6.58
N PRO A 65 -2.89 -2.99 -7.69
CA PRO A 65 -2.86 -4.43 -7.98
C PRO A 65 -1.91 -5.16 -7.04
N LYS A 66 -2.06 -6.48 -6.92
CA LYS A 66 -1.20 -7.32 -6.07
C LYS A 66 0.28 -7.33 -6.48
N GLU A 67 0.57 -6.96 -7.71
CA GLU A 67 1.91 -6.84 -8.28
C GLU A 67 2.60 -5.51 -7.91
N SER A 68 1.94 -4.67 -7.13
CA SER A 68 2.51 -3.38 -6.70
C SER A 68 3.83 -3.57 -5.95
N PRO A 69 4.85 -2.76 -6.23
CA PRO A 69 6.13 -2.78 -5.50
C PRO A 69 6.02 -2.28 -4.06
N TYR A 70 4.87 -1.74 -3.67
CA TYR A 70 4.59 -1.20 -2.33
C TYR A 70 3.95 -2.22 -1.38
N ALA A 71 3.97 -3.51 -1.72
CA ALA A 71 3.49 -4.56 -0.82
C ALA A 71 4.25 -4.53 0.53
N ASN A 72 3.54 -4.86 1.61
CA ASN A 72 4.17 -5.01 2.92
C ASN A 72 5.18 -6.16 2.91
N ILE A 73 6.28 -5.97 3.62
CA ILE A 73 7.40 -6.92 3.65
C ILE A 73 7.76 -7.29 5.09
N VAL A 74 8.45 -8.41 5.24
CA VAL A 74 9.18 -8.75 6.47
C VAL A 74 10.63 -8.34 6.27
N ALA A 75 11.09 -7.35 7.04
CA ALA A 75 12.47 -6.88 6.99
C ALA A 75 13.30 -7.59 8.05
N VAL A 76 14.50 -8.04 7.68
CA VAL A 76 15.47 -8.67 8.56
C VAL A 76 16.85 -8.01 8.39
N ARG A 77 17.79 -8.27 9.30
CA ARG A 77 19.18 -7.83 9.10
C ARG A 77 19.78 -8.55 7.91
N LYS A 78 20.67 -7.87 7.20
CA LYS A 78 21.42 -8.46 6.10
C LYS A 78 22.20 -9.69 6.60
N GLY A 79 21.97 -10.83 5.95
CA GLY A 79 22.57 -12.12 6.31
C GLY A 79 21.67 -13.02 7.18
N ASP A 80 20.59 -12.49 7.77
CA ASP A 80 19.63 -13.26 8.57
C ASP A 80 18.49 -13.87 7.74
N GLU A 81 18.39 -13.52 6.47
CA GLU A 81 17.31 -13.94 5.58
C GLU A 81 17.16 -15.46 5.44
N ASN A 82 18.27 -16.20 5.59
CA ASN A 82 18.30 -17.67 5.47
C ASN A 82 18.25 -18.39 6.84
N ARG A 83 18.10 -17.67 7.94
CA ARG A 83 17.95 -18.32 9.25
C ARG A 83 16.71 -19.20 9.30
N PRO A 84 16.79 -20.40 9.91
CA PRO A 84 15.65 -21.34 9.96
C PRO A 84 14.38 -20.74 10.54
N GLU A 85 14.51 -19.88 11.57
CA GLU A 85 13.37 -19.23 12.22
C GLU A 85 12.67 -18.25 11.26
N ILE A 86 13.45 -17.48 10.48
CA ILE A 86 12.92 -16.54 9.49
C ILE A 86 12.24 -17.30 8.36
N GLN A 87 12.87 -18.36 7.86
CA GLN A 87 12.27 -19.19 6.82
C GLN A 87 10.97 -19.86 7.31
N LYS A 88 10.95 -20.35 8.55
CA LYS A 88 9.73 -20.91 9.16
C LYS A 88 8.61 -19.87 9.26
N LEU A 89 8.93 -18.65 9.68
CA LEU A 89 7.98 -17.54 9.72
C LEU A 89 7.44 -17.21 8.31
N MET A 90 8.33 -17.09 7.33
CA MET A 90 7.92 -16.77 5.95
C MET A 90 7.03 -17.84 5.34
N ASN A 91 7.34 -19.12 5.58
CA ASN A 91 6.51 -20.23 5.12
C ASN A 91 5.12 -20.21 5.78
N ALA A 92 5.04 -19.90 7.07
CA ALA A 92 3.76 -19.76 7.77
C ALA A 92 2.94 -18.58 7.22
N LEU A 93 3.57 -17.41 7.02
CA LEU A 93 2.90 -16.22 6.48
C LEU A 93 2.41 -16.39 5.04
N ARG A 94 3.09 -17.21 4.24
CA ARG A 94 2.72 -17.49 2.84
C ARG A 94 1.89 -18.76 2.66
N SER A 95 1.38 -19.31 3.77
CA SER A 95 0.59 -20.53 3.70
C SER A 95 -0.77 -20.32 3.03
N PRO A 96 -1.37 -21.38 2.45
CA PRO A 96 -2.73 -21.33 1.91
C PRO A 96 -3.77 -20.90 2.96
N GLU A 97 -3.57 -21.28 4.22
CA GLU A 97 -4.45 -20.92 5.33
C GLU A 97 -4.46 -19.41 5.58
N VAL A 98 -3.28 -18.77 5.57
CA VAL A 98 -3.16 -17.31 5.71
C VAL A 98 -3.76 -16.61 4.51
N LYS A 99 -3.51 -17.11 3.29
CA LYS A 99 -4.15 -16.56 2.10
C LYS A 99 -5.66 -16.61 2.20
N LYS A 100 -6.21 -17.77 2.54
CA LYS A 100 -7.66 -17.94 2.73
C LYS A 100 -8.21 -17.01 3.84
N PHE A 101 -7.50 -16.88 4.95
CA PHE A 101 -7.87 -15.95 6.02
C PHE A 101 -7.95 -14.51 5.53
N ILE A 102 -6.98 -14.06 4.72
CA ILE A 102 -6.99 -12.71 4.14
C ILE A 102 -8.21 -12.53 3.24
N GLU A 103 -8.47 -13.48 2.34
CA GLU A 103 -9.60 -13.45 1.42
C GLU A 103 -10.94 -13.41 2.16
N ASP A 104 -11.13 -14.29 3.13
CA ASP A 104 -12.38 -14.42 3.89
C ASP A 104 -12.64 -13.20 4.78
N LYS A 105 -11.60 -12.69 5.43
CA LYS A 105 -11.71 -11.58 6.38
C LYS A 105 -11.84 -10.23 5.70
N TYR A 106 -11.02 -9.98 4.69
CA TYR A 106 -10.90 -8.65 4.08
C TYR A 106 -11.67 -8.49 2.77
N LYS A 107 -12.14 -9.58 2.16
CA LYS A 107 -13.02 -9.58 0.98
C LYS A 107 -12.57 -8.63 -0.12
N GLY A 108 -11.26 -8.63 -0.41
CA GLY A 108 -10.64 -7.79 -1.43
C GLY A 108 -10.10 -6.44 -0.95
N ALA A 109 -10.42 -5.98 0.27
CA ALA A 109 -9.85 -4.76 0.84
C ALA A 109 -8.35 -4.88 1.17
N VAL A 110 -7.88 -6.10 1.38
CA VAL A 110 -6.47 -6.49 1.50
C VAL A 110 -6.23 -7.67 0.57
N VAL A 111 -5.15 -7.63 -0.17
CA VAL A 111 -4.79 -8.66 -1.16
C VAL A 111 -3.48 -9.32 -0.78
N ALA A 112 -3.44 -10.65 -0.81
CA ALA A 112 -2.20 -11.40 -0.64
C ALA A 112 -1.29 -11.20 -1.87
N ALA A 113 -0.07 -10.73 -1.63
CA ALA A 113 0.93 -10.47 -2.67
C ALA A 113 1.91 -11.66 -2.89
N PHE A 114 1.49 -12.89 -2.53
CA PHE A 114 2.29 -14.11 -2.62
C PHE A 114 1.48 -15.26 -3.19
#